data_c68fd25de0af53519f57c089ec5fd025
#
_entry.id   c68fd25de0af53519f57c089ec5fd025
#
_cell.length_a   1.000
_cell.length_b   1.000
_cell.length_c   1.000
_cell.angle_alpha   90.00
_cell.angle_beta   90.00
_cell.angle_gamma   90.00
#
_symmetry.space_group_name_H-M   'P 1'
#
loop_
_entity.id
_entity.type
_entity.pdbx_description
1 polymer ?
#
loop_
_entity_poly.entity_id
_entity_poly.type
_entity_poly.pdbx_seq_one_letter_code
_entity_poly.pdbx_strand_id
1 'polypeptide(L)'
;MAGIDGSWDTVVKSPLGDQKAVLTVKTDGGAFSGSYVGAMGSVDISGTADGDTIKWSMNITVPMPMTLDCTATADGDSITGTVGAGAFGAFPMSGARAA
;
A
#
# COMPACT_ATOMS: atom_id res chain seq x y z
N MET A 1 14.67 -13.72 2.26
CA MET A 1 13.21 -13.47 2.42
C MET A 1 13.02 -12.02 2.84
N ALA A 2 12.20 -11.27 2.11
CA ALA A 2 11.96 -9.87 2.45
C ALA A 2 11.04 -9.78 3.67
N GLY A 3 11.38 -8.88 4.60
CA GLY A 3 10.58 -8.68 5.81
C GLY A 3 9.20 -8.12 5.54
N ILE A 4 8.97 -7.59 4.35
CA ILE A 4 7.69 -7.01 3.96
C ILE A 4 6.67 -8.06 3.48
N ASP A 5 7.10 -9.29 3.21
CA ASP A 5 6.17 -10.35 2.81
C ASP A 5 5.15 -10.62 3.90
N GLY A 6 3.89 -10.80 3.52
CA GLY A 6 2.81 -11.13 4.43
C GLY A 6 1.65 -10.16 4.31
N SER A 7 0.77 -10.19 5.30
CA SER A 7 -0.40 -9.32 5.35
C SER A 7 -0.22 -8.25 6.40
N TRP A 8 -0.70 -7.05 6.07
CA TRP A 8 -0.55 -5.87 6.91
C TRP A 8 -1.89 -5.18 7.07
N ASP A 9 -2.25 -4.83 8.30
CA ASP A 9 -3.38 -3.96 8.58
C ASP A 9 -2.91 -2.52 8.45
N THR A 10 -3.40 -1.80 7.44
CA THR A 10 -2.91 -0.46 7.13
C THR A 10 -4.01 0.57 7.29
N VAL A 11 -3.60 1.80 7.56
CA VAL A 11 -4.47 2.96 7.63
C VAL A 11 -3.84 4.07 6.80
N VAL A 12 -4.61 4.63 5.88
CA VAL A 12 -4.21 5.81 5.11
C VAL A 12 -4.95 7.00 5.68
N LYS A 13 -4.21 8.03 6.07
CA LYS A 13 -4.78 9.26 6.59
C LYS A 13 -5.10 10.18 5.43
N SER A 14 -6.38 10.46 5.21
CA SER A 14 -6.83 11.30 4.11
C SER A 14 -7.78 12.38 4.61
N PRO A 15 -8.03 13.43 3.79
CA PRO A 15 -9.01 14.46 4.15
C PRO A 15 -10.43 13.92 4.33
N LEU A 16 -10.72 12.75 3.77
CA LEU A 16 -12.03 12.10 3.91
C LEU A 16 -12.11 11.22 5.15
N GLY A 17 -11.05 11.18 5.96
CA GLY A 17 -10.96 10.34 7.14
C GLY A 17 -9.97 9.21 6.95
N ASP A 18 -9.82 8.37 7.98
CA ASP A 18 -8.90 7.24 7.94
C ASP A 18 -9.49 6.14 7.07
N GLN A 19 -8.69 5.64 6.14
CA GLN A 19 -9.05 4.53 5.26
C GLN A 19 -8.30 3.29 5.70
N LYS A 20 -9.01 2.29 6.19
CA LYS A 20 -8.42 1.04 6.65
C LYS A 20 -8.45 0.01 5.53
N ALA A 21 -7.36 -0.72 5.39
CA ALA A 21 -7.27 -1.76 4.38
C ALA A 21 -6.25 -2.81 4.80
N VAL A 22 -6.39 -4.00 4.22
CA VAL A 22 -5.41 -5.08 4.39
C VAL A 22 -4.55 -5.13 3.14
N LEU A 23 -3.25 -4.96 3.33
CA LEU A 23 -2.26 -5.05 2.26
C LEU A 23 -1.57 -6.39 2.36
N THR A 24 -1.65 -7.20 1.31
CA THR A 24 -0.94 -8.47 1.23
C THR A 24 0.19 -8.31 0.23
N VAL A 25 1.39 -8.74 0.61
CA VAL A 25 2.60 -8.57 -0.20
C VAL A 25 3.30 -9.90 -0.36
N LYS A 26 3.68 -10.20 -1.60
CA LYS A 26 4.51 -11.36 -1.92
C LYS A 26 5.61 -10.90 -2.86
N THR A 27 6.85 -10.92 -2.37
CA THR A 27 8.00 -10.51 -3.18
C THR A 27 8.55 -11.68 -3.98
N ASP A 28 9.12 -11.34 -5.15
CA ASP A 28 9.76 -12.31 -6.04
C ASP A 28 10.92 -11.59 -6.75
N GLY A 29 12.11 -11.71 -6.17
CA GLY A 29 13.26 -10.97 -6.66
C GLY A 29 13.07 -9.47 -6.47
N GLY A 30 13.23 -8.71 -7.54
CA GLY A 30 13.04 -7.26 -7.51
C GLY A 30 11.62 -6.79 -7.78
N ALA A 31 10.65 -7.70 -7.75
CA ALA A 31 9.24 -7.39 -8.00
C ALA A 31 8.38 -7.89 -6.86
N PHE A 32 7.15 -7.40 -6.80
CA PHE A 32 6.16 -7.95 -5.86
C PHE A 32 4.79 -7.98 -6.50
N SER A 33 3.94 -8.82 -5.95
CA SER A 33 2.52 -8.85 -6.25
C SER A 33 1.73 -9.00 -4.95
N GLY A 34 0.47 -8.67 -4.99
CA GLY A 34 -0.36 -8.81 -3.82
C GLY A 34 -1.74 -8.23 -4.05
N SER A 35 -2.38 -7.87 -2.94
CA SER A 35 -3.71 -7.29 -2.99
C SER A 35 -3.87 -6.21 -1.94
N TYR A 36 -4.77 -5.30 -2.21
CA TYR A 36 -5.16 -4.23 -1.31
C TYR A 36 -6.66 -4.30 -1.11
N VAL A 37 -7.09 -4.71 0.08
CA VAL A 37 -8.50 -4.97 0.38
C VAL A 37 -8.98 -3.94 1.39
N GLY A 38 -9.95 -3.15 0.99
CA GLY A 38 -10.49 -2.10 1.84
C GLY A 38 -12.02 -2.08 1.77
N ALA A 39 -12.60 -1.00 2.30
CA ALA A 39 -14.05 -0.85 2.35
C ALA A 39 -14.68 -0.81 0.96
N MET A 40 -13.92 -0.43 -0.05
CA MET A 40 -14.40 -0.32 -1.43
C MET A 40 -14.17 -1.58 -2.25
N GLY A 41 -13.68 -2.65 -1.63
CA GLY A 41 -13.41 -3.91 -2.31
C GLY A 41 -11.94 -4.23 -2.35
N SER A 42 -11.56 -5.13 -3.25
CA SER A 42 -10.18 -5.58 -3.38
C SER A 42 -9.59 -5.16 -4.72
N VAL A 43 -8.31 -4.85 -4.71
CA VAL A 43 -7.55 -4.47 -5.91
C VAL A 43 -6.28 -5.31 -5.92
N ASP A 44 -5.98 -5.94 -7.05
CA ASP A 44 -4.70 -6.62 -7.24
C ASP A 44 -3.65 -5.55 -7.53
N ILE A 45 -2.53 -5.66 -6.85
CA ILE A 45 -1.42 -4.72 -7.01
C ILE A 45 -0.15 -5.46 -7.36
N SER A 46 0.73 -4.77 -8.07
CA SER A 46 2.05 -5.28 -8.37
C SER A 46 2.99 -4.11 -8.63
N GLY A 47 4.25 -4.34 -8.44
CA GLY A 47 5.25 -3.29 -8.63
C GLY A 47 6.65 -3.80 -8.36
N THR A 48 7.48 -2.94 -7.80
CA THR A 48 8.88 -3.26 -7.53
C THR A 48 9.11 -3.42 -6.03
N ALA A 49 10.08 -4.24 -5.70
CA ALA A 49 10.51 -4.47 -4.33
C ALA A 49 12.02 -4.25 -4.23
N ASP A 50 12.44 -3.53 -3.20
CA ASP A 50 13.84 -3.26 -2.94
C ASP A 50 14.06 -3.40 -1.43
N GLY A 51 14.55 -4.57 -1.02
CA GLY A 51 14.67 -4.89 0.38
C GLY A 51 13.30 -4.93 1.04
N ASP A 52 13.10 -4.08 2.03
CA ASP A 52 11.84 -3.98 2.77
C ASP A 52 10.92 -2.88 2.24
N THR A 53 11.25 -2.30 1.10
CA THR A 53 10.46 -1.22 0.49
C THR A 53 9.80 -1.72 -0.78
N ILE A 54 8.52 -1.44 -0.92
CA ILE A 54 7.77 -1.74 -2.14
C ILE A 54 7.18 -0.46 -2.72
N LYS A 55 7.06 -0.44 -4.04
CA LYS A 55 6.45 0.68 -4.78
C LYS A 55 5.48 0.13 -5.80
N TRP A 56 4.31 0.73 -5.85
CA TRP A 56 3.29 0.34 -6.83
C TRP A 56 2.43 1.53 -7.21
N SER A 57 1.68 1.36 -8.29
CA SER A 57 0.70 2.35 -8.73
C SER A 57 -0.68 1.70 -8.81
N MET A 58 -1.70 2.45 -8.45
CA MET A 58 -3.08 2.01 -8.54
C MET A 58 -3.89 3.02 -9.32
N ASN A 59 -4.79 2.52 -10.16
CA ASN A 59 -5.77 3.36 -10.83
C ASN A 59 -7.08 3.28 -10.06
N ILE A 60 -7.60 4.42 -9.65
CA ILE A 60 -8.90 4.50 -9.00
C ILE A 60 -9.85 5.30 -9.87
N THR A 61 -11.15 5.04 -9.69
CA THR A 61 -12.19 5.74 -10.44
C THR A 61 -13.12 6.56 -9.55
N VAL A 62 -13.02 6.38 -8.24
CA VAL A 62 -13.87 7.04 -7.25
C VAL A 62 -12.97 7.77 -6.25
N PRO A 63 -13.22 9.04 -5.94
CA PRO A 63 -14.27 9.93 -6.43
C PRO A 63 -14.10 10.39 -7.86
N MET A 64 -12.90 10.26 -8.41
CA MET A 64 -12.60 10.60 -9.80
C MET A 64 -11.48 9.71 -10.31
N PRO A 65 -11.36 9.53 -11.63
CA PRO A 65 -10.26 8.74 -12.21
C PRO A 65 -8.93 9.39 -11.88
N MET A 66 -8.01 8.61 -11.28
CA MET A 66 -6.66 9.07 -10.99
C MET A 66 -5.73 7.89 -10.75
N THR A 67 -4.45 8.14 -10.89
CA THR A 67 -3.42 7.16 -10.58
C THR A 67 -2.78 7.53 -9.24
N LEU A 68 -2.71 6.55 -8.35
CA LEU A 68 -2.05 6.70 -7.06
C LEU A 68 -0.69 6.02 -7.12
N ASP A 69 0.36 6.75 -6.73
CA ASP A 69 1.70 6.20 -6.59
C ASP A 69 1.95 5.92 -5.12
N CYS A 70 2.16 4.66 -4.81
CA CYS A 70 2.25 4.21 -3.43
C CYS A 70 3.64 3.67 -3.13
N THR A 71 4.13 3.93 -1.93
CA THR A 71 5.39 3.41 -1.42
C THR A 71 5.17 2.93 0.00
N ALA A 72 5.74 1.79 0.35
CA ALA A 72 5.65 1.29 1.72
C ALA A 72 6.95 0.62 2.11
N THR A 73 7.35 0.81 3.36
CA THR A 73 8.55 0.20 3.93
C THR A 73 8.19 -0.51 5.22
N ALA A 74 8.62 -1.75 5.34
CA ALA A 74 8.42 -2.53 6.55
C ALA A 74 9.61 -2.37 7.49
N ASP A 75 9.32 -2.31 8.79
CA ASP A 75 10.31 -2.26 9.85
C ASP A 75 9.83 -3.20 10.96
N GLY A 76 10.30 -4.44 10.92
CA GLY A 76 9.81 -5.46 11.84
C GLY A 76 8.34 -5.75 11.59
N ASP A 77 7.50 -5.48 12.59
CA ASP A 77 6.05 -5.70 12.51
C ASP A 77 5.29 -4.43 12.18
N SER A 78 5.98 -3.35 11.83
CA SER A 78 5.38 -2.08 11.43
C SER A 78 5.59 -1.83 9.95
N ILE A 79 4.66 -1.14 9.33
CA ILE A 79 4.80 -0.68 7.96
C ILE A 79 4.42 0.79 7.90
N THR A 80 5.19 1.55 7.14
CA THR A 80 4.91 2.97 6.92
C THR A 80 5.14 3.28 5.44
N GLY A 81 4.42 4.27 4.94
CA GLY A 81 4.58 4.66 3.57
C GLY A 81 3.79 5.91 3.24
N THR A 82 3.65 6.15 1.95
CA THR A 82 2.89 7.28 1.43
C THR A 82 2.06 6.84 0.23
N VAL A 83 0.92 7.51 0.08
CA VAL A 83 0.06 7.38 -1.09
C VAL A 83 0.08 8.73 -1.80
N GLY A 84 0.72 8.78 -2.96
CA GLY A 84 0.80 9.99 -3.76
C GLY A 84 -0.41 10.12 -4.67
N ALA A 85 -1.16 11.20 -4.53
CA ALA A 85 -2.42 11.40 -5.25
C ALA A 85 -2.31 12.56 -6.26
N GLY A 86 -1.13 12.76 -6.84
CA GLY A 86 -0.93 13.78 -7.86
C GLY A 86 -1.21 15.18 -7.35
N ALA A 87 -2.17 15.85 -7.98
CA ALA A 87 -2.54 17.22 -7.61
C ALA A 87 -3.10 17.35 -6.21
N PHE A 88 -3.58 16.26 -5.60
CA PHE A 88 -4.10 16.27 -4.25
C PHE A 88 -3.02 16.08 -3.19
N GLY A 89 -1.76 15.90 -3.58
CA GLY A 89 -0.65 15.72 -2.67
C GLY A 89 -0.45 14.27 -2.27
N ALA A 90 0.26 14.07 -1.17
CA ALA A 90 0.56 12.73 -0.66
C ALA A 90 -0.03 12.57 0.74
N PHE A 91 -0.46 11.35 1.05
CA PHE A 91 -1.06 11.03 2.34
C PHE A 91 -0.23 9.95 3.03
N PRO A 92 -0.01 10.06 4.35
CA PRO A 92 0.74 9.04 5.06
C PRO A 92 -0.06 7.76 5.21
N MET A 93 0.65 6.64 5.10
CA MET A 93 0.10 5.31 5.37
C MET A 93 0.91 4.68 6.49
N SER A 94 0.24 4.02 7.40
CA SER A 94 0.90 3.28 8.47
C SER A 94 0.11 2.03 8.80
N GLY A 95 0.78 1.07 9.40
CA GLY A 95 0.10 -0.15 9.78
C GLY A 95 0.98 -1.08 10.57
N ALA A 96 0.45 -2.25 10.83
CA ALA A 96 1.13 -3.31 11.55
C ALA A 96 0.86 -4.65 10.89
N ARG A 97 1.74 -5.61 11.14
CA ARG A 97 1.59 -6.94 10.58
C ARG A 97 0.29 -7.56 11.09
N ALA A 98 -0.52 -8.06 10.17
CA ALA A 98 -1.71 -8.80 10.53
C ALA A 98 -1.32 -10.16 11.10
N ALA A 99 -2.02 -10.55 12.14
CA ALA A 99 -1.72 -11.80 12.83
C ALA A 99 -2.04 -13.02 11.97
#